data_e3b725fe4b06474fdf486290b0003473
#
_entry.id   e3b725fe4b06474fdf486290b0003473
#
_cell.length_a   1.000
_cell.length_b   1.000
_cell.length_c   1.000
_cell.angle_alpha   90.00
_cell.angle_beta   90.00
_cell.angle_gamma   90.00
#
_symmetry.space_group_name_H-M   'P 1'
#
loop_
_entity.id
_entity.type
_entity.pdbx_description
1 polymer ?
#
loop_
_entity_poly.entity_id
_entity_poly.type
_entity_poly.pdbx_seq_one_letter_code
_entity_poly.pdbx_strand_id
1 'polypeptide(L)'
;MSASRVSSSAQPLTGTGPADPSVSCGDGPEPGVLARAARLVWLWPALLTLACGLYRSGRLELWRDELATWNAIDRSRGELLDLLGNVDAVTGVYYLFIQQWTSLFGHSLVMLRLPSALAMAGAAAFVALTARKLFDTRTALVAGVLFALIPSVSRYAQEARGYAFVVLAVAAATFLLLRAMERPTTGRWALYAVSVCVAGLFHMISLVFLGSHALIVLMRWRKGRERRLLSGFALAVVAALIPATPLVVLGQRQVGRQLDWLHRPTLQYVADLFWRGLFGSTWVSLCFLAMAVLPLAWHRGRRPAYEIGLVAVLPVLVLWIISQGSTAYFLDRYLLFTLPAWAVLAAAGLSALRPRAFLALGLVAVLVLGLNGQRVIRKPFSRENFDAKSAAAVIAEGYKPGDGVAPLRGHAVFLQYNIALDYYLPDDVHLKDVFVARSAVERGDLYPELCKDPAACIGDLRRVWVVTEGSADGNSFSGFSPAQTKALTSAFPKRTVTGVPGMTVTLLER
;
A
#
# COMPACT_ATOMS: atom_id res chain seq x y z
N MET A 1 -12.49 -85.85 21.48
CA MET A 1 -11.65 -86.78 20.70
C MET A 1 -10.62 -86.00 19.95
N SER A 2 -9.56 -86.15 20.36
CA SER A 2 -8.16 -86.49 19.98
C SER A 2 -7.33 -85.26 19.58
N ALA A 3 -6.39 -85.11 20.42
CA ALA A 3 -5.19 -84.29 20.40
C ALA A 3 -4.21 -84.76 19.30
N SER A 4 -3.37 -83.85 18.84
CA SER A 4 -1.99 -84.18 18.51
C SER A 4 -1.08 -82.95 18.66
N ARG A 5 -0.22 -82.97 19.64
CA ARG A 5 0.94 -82.11 19.80
C ARG A 5 2.03 -82.62 18.84
N VAL A 6 2.75 -81.69 18.22
CA VAL A 6 4.14 -81.99 17.75
C VAL A 6 5.04 -80.88 18.27
N SER A 7 5.94 -81.24 19.12
CA SER A 7 7.09 -80.50 19.61
C SER A 7 8.21 -80.55 18.57
N SER A 8 8.92 -79.43 18.32
CA SER A 8 10.24 -79.49 17.71
C SER A 8 11.16 -78.48 18.38
N SER A 9 12.24 -79.01 18.78
CA SER A 9 13.39 -78.59 19.57
C SER A 9 14.15 -77.39 19.00
N ALA A 10 14.53 -76.50 19.90
CA ALA A 10 15.53 -75.48 19.67
C ALA A 10 16.94 -76.03 19.60
N GLN A 11 17.77 -75.60 18.69
CA GLN A 11 19.21 -75.60 18.75
C GLN A 11 19.78 -74.19 18.74
N PRO A 12 20.76 -73.86 19.59
CA PRO A 12 21.45 -72.59 19.59
C PRO A 12 22.64 -72.63 18.62
N LEU A 13 22.70 -71.71 17.68
CA LEU A 13 23.86 -71.41 16.88
C LEU A 13 24.61 -70.22 17.46
N THR A 14 25.68 -70.45 18.13
CA THR A 14 26.76 -69.51 18.47
C THR A 14 27.59 -69.26 17.22
N GLY A 15 27.62 -67.95 16.80
CA GLY A 15 28.49 -67.47 15.72
C GLY A 15 28.90 -66.07 16.00
N THR A 16 30.01 -65.86 16.71
CA THR A 16 30.72 -64.60 16.86
C THR A 16 31.55 -64.36 15.60
N GLY A 17 31.08 -63.47 14.73
CA GLY A 17 31.86 -62.89 13.64
C GLY A 17 32.16 -61.41 13.94
N PRO A 18 33.33 -60.87 13.57
CA PRO A 18 33.75 -59.53 13.90
C PRO A 18 32.92 -58.54 13.13
N ALA A 19 32.45 -57.46 13.81
CA ALA A 19 31.75 -56.33 13.24
C ALA A 19 32.63 -55.58 12.21
N ASP A 20 32.19 -55.50 11.00
CA ASP A 20 32.76 -54.67 9.93
C ASP A 20 32.42 -53.16 10.19
N PRO A 21 33.40 -52.25 10.41
CA PRO A 21 33.13 -50.86 10.77
C PRO A 21 32.97 -49.95 9.56
N SER A 22 32.48 -50.42 8.42
CA SER A 22 32.34 -49.62 7.21
C SER A 22 30.91 -49.53 6.66
N VAL A 23 29.89 -49.33 7.53
CA VAL A 23 28.62 -48.78 7.08
C VAL A 23 28.68 -47.29 7.29
N SER A 24 29.24 -46.56 6.30
CA SER A 24 29.08 -45.14 6.16
C SER A 24 27.58 -44.83 6.07
N CYS A 25 27.09 -44.01 6.99
CA CYS A 25 25.79 -43.31 6.78
C CYS A 25 25.86 -42.57 5.44
N GLY A 26 25.36 -43.22 4.41
CA GLY A 26 25.24 -42.59 3.10
C GLY A 26 24.40 -41.30 3.24
N ASP A 27 25.04 -40.18 2.95
CA ASP A 27 24.36 -38.91 2.73
C ASP A 27 23.19 -39.16 1.76
N GLY A 28 21.98 -38.99 2.26
CA GLY A 28 20.79 -39.10 1.40
C GLY A 28 20.94 -38.17 0.18
N PRO A 29 20.47 -38.58 -0.99
CA PRO A 29 20.70 -37.83 -2.21
C PRO A 29 20.32 -36.34 -2.01
N GLU A 30 21.28 -35.44 -2.27
CA GLU A 30 21.03 -33.99 -2.25
C GLU A 30 19.76 -33.67 -3.05
N PRO A 31 18.87 -32.82 -2.55
CA PRO A 31 17.64 -32.50 -3.25
C PRO A 31 17.99 -31.91 -4.62
N GLY A 32 17.54 -32.57 -5.68
CA GLY A 32 17.81 -32.17 -7.07
C GLY A 32 17.42 -30.72 -7.33
N VAL A 33 18.01 -30.11 -8.36
CA VAL A 33 17.78 -28.69 -8.75
C VAL A 33 16.30 -28.30 -8.75
N LEU A 34 15.43 -29.18 -9.23
CA LEU A 34 13.96 -28.97 -9.23
C LEU A 34 13.37 -28.86 -7.82
N ALA A 35 13.86 -29.65 -6.88
CA ALA A 35 13.41 -29.57 -5.49
C ALA A 35 13.90 -28.29 -4.80
N ARG A 36 15.11 -27.81 -5.12
CA ARG A 36 15.64 -26.51 -4.66
C ARG A 36 14.82 -25.36 -5.26
N ALA A 37 14.55 -25.38 -6.57
CA ALA A 37 13.72 -24.38 -7.25
C ALA A 37 12.28 -24.34 -6.69
N ALA A 38 11.69 -25.47 -6.36
CA ALA A 38 10.37 -25.55 -5.73
C ALA A 38 10.37 -24.95 -4.31
N ARG A 39 11.47 -24.99 -3.56
CA ARG A 39 11.58 -24.31 -2.26
C ARG A 39 11.60 -22.79 -2.40
N LEU A 40 12.15 -22.28 -3.49
CA LEU A 40 12.31 -20.84 -3.78
C LEU A 40 11.19 -20.27 -4.64
N VAL A 41 10.05 -20.97 -4.77
CA VAL A 41 8.91 -20.53 -5.59
C VAL A 41 8.40 -19.12 -5.24
N TRP A 42 8.59 -18.68 -4.01
CA TRP A 42 8.21 -17.33 -3.54
C TRP A 42 9.14 -16.21 -4.04
N LEU A 43 10.38 -16.55 -4.39
CA LEU A 43 11.39 -15.56 -4.77
C LEU A 43 11.08 -14.94 -6.14
N TRP A 44 10.66 -15.74 -7.11
CA TRP A 44 10.40 -15.26 -8.48
C TRP A 44 9.28 -14.21 -8.55
N PRO A 45 8.10 -14.43 -7.92
CA PRO A 45 7.08 -13.39 -7.83
C PRO A 45 7.55 -12.14 -7.09
N ALA A 46 8.34 -12.30 -6.03
CA ALA A 46 8.89 -11.17 -5.29
C ALA A 46 9.81 -10.31 -6.17
N LEU A 47 10.74 -10.95 -6.90
CA LEU A 47 11.64 -10.26 -7.84
C LEU A 47 10.87 -9.60 -8.99
N LEU A 48 9.87 -10.28 -9.55
CA LEU A 48 9.01 -9.69 -10.59
C LEU A 48 8.27 -8.46 -10.08
N THR A 49 7.67 -8.55 -8.90
CA THR A 49 6.95 -7.42 -8.27
C THR A 49 7.90 -6.26 -7.98
N LEU A 50 9.09 -6.55 -7.46
CA LEU A 50 10.14 -5.54 -7.23
C LEU A 50 10.55 -4.85 -8.54
N ALA A 51 10.81 -5.63 -9.59
CA ALA A 51 11.17 -5.09 -10.90
C ALA A 51 10.06 -4.19 -11.46
N CYS A 52 8.79 -4.62 -11.38
CA CYS A 52 7.65 -3.80 -11.78
C CYS A 52 7.52 -2.52 -10.94
N GLY A 53 7.79 -2.61 -9.63
CA GLY A 53 7.75 -1.47 -8.72
C GLY A 53 8.87 -0.47 -8.95
N LEU A 54 10.07 -0.92 -9.29
CA LEU A 54 11.22 -0.04 -9.54
C LEU A 54 11.22 0.56 -10.96
N TYR A 55 10.57 -0.10 -11.91
CA TYR A 55 10.58 0.36 -13.30
C TYR A 55 9.96 1.75 -13.45
N ARG A 56 10.78 2.75 -13.77
CA ARG A 56 10.43 4.18 -13.91
C ARG A 56 9.92 4.86 -12.61
N SER A 57 10.21 4.33 -11.43
CA SER A 57 9.75 4.91 -10.15
C SER A 57 10.27 6.33 -9.90
N GLY A 58 11.44 6.70 -10.43
CA GLY A 58 12.01 8.04 -10.32
C GLY A 58 11.53 9.05 -11.38
N ARG A 59 10.62 8.65 -12.29
CA ARG A 59 10.14 9.56 -13.37
C ARG A 59 8.82 10.25 -13.07
N LEU A 60 8.05 9.71 -12.12
CA LEU A 60 6.76 10.26 -11.71
C LEU A 60 6.99 11.35 -10.69
N GLU A 61 6.31 12.47 -10.84
CA GLU A 61 6.31 13.53 -9.84
C GLU A 61 5.61 13.10 -8.55
N LEU A 62 5.88 13.83 -7.47
CA LEU A 62 5.16 13.68 -6.22
C LEU A 62 3.74 14.18 -6.41
N TRP A 63 2.76 13.36 -6.02
CA TRP A 63 1.37 13.77 -5.97
C TRP A 63 0.97 14.18 -4.55
N ARG A 64 -0.23 14.74 -4.38
CA ARG A 64 -0.70 15.33 -3.11
C ARG A 64 -0.36 14.53 -1.85
N ASP A 65 -0.64 13.23 -1.85
CA ASP A 65 -0.38 12.40 -0.66
C ASP A 65 1.14 12.21 -0.43
N GLU A 66 1.95 12.15 -1.49
CA GLU A 66 3.42 12.08 -1.37
C GLU A 66 4.01 13.44 -0.97
N LEU A 67 3.42 14.56 -1.43
CA LEU A 67 3.78 15.90 -0.96
C LEU A 67 3.47 16.10 0.52
N ALA A 68 2.34 15.54 1.01
CA ALA A 68 2.08 15.53 2.45
C ALA A 68 3.12 14.70 3.22
N THR A 69 3.58 13.58 2.64
CA THR A 69 4.69 12.81 3.23
C THR A 69 5.97 13.64 3.26
N TRP A 70 6.31 14.33 2.17
CA TRP A 70 7.47 15.21 2.11
C TRP A 70 7.39 16.33 3.15
N ASN A 71 6.28 17.07 3.18
CA ASN A 71 6.02 18.10 4.19
C ASN A 71 6.19 17.62 5.64
N ALA A 72 5.79 16.37 5.91
CA ALA A 72 5.91 15.79 7.24
C ALA A 72 7.36 15.43 7.58
N ILE A 73 8.12 14.84 6.65
CA ILE A 73 9.47 14.33 6.92
C ILE A 73 10.57 15.40 6.83
N ASP A 74 10.29 16.52 6.17
CA ASP A 74 11.18 17.67 6.11
C ASP A 74 11.25 18.45 7.45
N ARG A 75 10.31 18.21 8.35
CA ARG A 75 10.26 18.78 9.70
C ARG A 75 11.29 18.15 10.63
N SER A 76 11.71 18.89 11.65
CA SER A 76 12.40 18.30 12.79
C SER A 76 11.51 17.26 13.49
N ARG A 77 12.11 16.36 14.27
CA ARG A 77 11.34 15.32 14.96
C ARG A 77 10.29 15.89 15.94
N GLY A 78 10.60 17.01 16.62
CA GLY A 78 9.65 17.71 17.49
C GLY A 78 8.46 18.24 16.71
N GLU A 79 8.70 18.99 15.65
CA GLU A 79 7.66 19.55 14.77
C GLU A 79 6.81 18.47 14.08
N LEU A 80 7.42 17.32 13.74
CA LEU A 80 6.66 16.17 13.23
C LEU A 80 5.72 15.61 14.30
N LEU A 81 6.15 15.48 15.55
CA LEU A 81 5.29 15.01 16.64
C LEU A 81 4.15 16.02 16.94
N ASP A 82 4.44 17.32 16.86
CA ASP A 82 3.41 18.36 16.98
C ASP A 82 2.38 18.28 15.86
N LEU A 83 2.83 18.07 14.63
CA LEU A 83 1.93 17.79 13.50
C LEU A 83 1.01 16.60 13.80
N LEU A 84 1.59 15.47 14.20
CA LEU A 84 0.84 14.24 14.46
C LEU A 84 -0.14 14.37 15.64
N GLY A 85 0.14 15.24 16.60
CA GLY A 85 -0.78 15.59 17.68
C GLY A 85 -2.06 16.27 17.17
N ASN A 86 -1.98 17.02 16.07
CA ASN A 86 -3.06 17.85 15.54
C ASN A 86 -3.76 17.23 14.32
N VAL A 87 -3.02 16.57 13.43
CA VAL A 87 -3.53 16.02 12.17
C VAL A 87 -2.66 14.86 11.68
N ASP A 88 -3.22 13.99 10.86
CA ASP A 88 -2.55 12.89 10.12
C ASP A 88 -1.84 11.84 10.99
N ALA A 89 -2.28 11.69 12.25
CA ALA A 89 -1.75 10.68 13.17
C ALA A 89 -1.77 9.27 12.60
N VAL A 90 -2.79 8.94 11.80
CA VAL A 90 -2.95 7.60 11.16
C VAL A 90 -1.79 7.23 10.24
N THR A 91 -1.07 8.22 9.73
CA THR A 91 0.12 8.03 8.88
C THR A 91 1.42 8.17 9.68
N GLY A 92 1.34 8.53 10.96
CA GLY A 92 2.48 8.94 11.78
C GLY A 92 3.59 7.91 11.86
N VAL A 93 3.29 6.62 12.02
CA VAL A 93 4.32 5.56 12.03
C VAL A 93 5.06 5.48 10.70
N TYR A 94 4.35 5.65 9.58
CA TYR A 94 4.98 5.72 8.27
C TYR A 94 5.88 6.95 8.14
N TYR A 95 5.45 8.13 8.59
CA TYR A 95 6.26 9.35 8.54
C TYR A 95 7.55 9.22 9.37
N LEU A 96 7.46 8.72 10.60
CA LEU A 96 8.63 8.46 11.44
C LEU A 96 9.60 7.44 10.80
N PHE A 97 9.07 6.41 10.18
CA PHE A 97 9.87 5.43 9.46
C PHE A 97 10.57 6.04 8.25
N ILE A 98 9.84 6.75 7.38
CA ILE A 98 10.40 7.28 6.14
C ILE A 98 11.34 8.47 6.40
N GLN A 99 11.11 9.26 7.46
CA GLN A 99 12.05 10.29 7.92
C GLN A 99 13.42 9.67 8.28
N GLN A 100 13.41 8.59 9.07
CA GLN A 100 14.64 7.86 9.41
C GLN A 100 15.27 7.21 8.19
N TRP A 101 14.49 6.66 7.27
CA TRP A 101 14.94 6.06 6.02
C TRP A 101 15.66 7.09 5.14
N THR A 102 15.04 8.24 4.91
CA THR A 102 15.59 9.29 4.04
C THR A 102 16.80 9.99 4.64
N SER A 103 16.93 10.07 5.97
CA SER A 103 18.14 10.57 6.63
C SER A 103 19.37 9.66 6.39
N LEU A 104 19.17 8.36 6.12
CA LEU A 104 20.25 7.40 5.87
C LEU A 104 20.56 7.25 4.38
N PHE A 105 19.55 7.28 3.51
CA PHE A 105 19.66 6.91 2.10
C PHE A 105 19.39 8.07 1.13
N GLY A 106 19.09 9.27 1.66
CA GLY A 106 18.73 10.43 0.87
C GLY A 106 17.25 10.41 0.42
N HIS A 107 16.81 11.54 -0.13
CA HIS A 107 15.41 11.85 -0.42
C HIS A 107 15.07 11.92 -1.92
N SER A 108 15.85 11.24 -2.76
CA SER A 108 15.48 11.13 -4.18
C SER A 108 14.15 10.39 -4.33
N LEU A 109 13.41 10.65 -5.41
CA LEU A 109 12.12 10.00 -5.70
C LEU A 109 12.19 8.47 -5.61
N VAL A 110 13.32 7.88 -6.05
CA VAL A 110 13.54 6.44 -5.97
C VAL A 110 13.67 6.00 -4.51
N MET A 111 14.47 6.72 -3.70
CA MET A 111 14.67 6.36 -2.29
C MET A 111 13.41 6.54 -1.46
N LEU A 112 12.60 7.57 -1.72
CA LEU A 112 11.29 7.74 -1.08
C LEU A 112 10.34 6.56 -1.33
N ARG A 113 10.38 5.95 -2.53
CA ARG A 113 9.46 4.88 -2.97
C ARG A 113 10.01 3.46 -2.78
N LEU A 114 11.33 3.32 -2.63
CA LEU A 114 11.97 2.00 -2.51
C LEU A 114 11.42 1.14 -1.37
N PRO A 115 11.13 1.67 -0.16
CA PRO A 115 10.53 0.87 0.91
C PRO A 115 9.18 0.27 0.53
N SER A 116 8.33 1.03 -0.18
CA SER A 116 7.04 0.53 -0.68
C SER A 116 7.21 -0.57 -1.73
N ALA A 117 8.19 -0.44 -2.62
CA ALA A 117 8.51 -1.48 -3.62
C ALA A 117 8.99 -2.77 -2.95
N LEU A 118 9.84 -2.68 -1.93
CA LEU A 118 10.30 -3.82 -1.13
C LEU A 118 9.15 -4.47 -0.35
N ALA A 119 8.25 -3.67 0.24
CA ALA A 119 7.07 -4.18 0.93
C ALA A 119 6.13 -4.94 -0.01
N MET A 120 5.86 -4.43 -1.21
CA MET A 120 5.05 -5.13 -2.21
C MET A 120 5.71 -6.43 -2.71
N ALA A 121 7.03 -6.43 -2.87
CA ALA A 121 7.79 -7.64 -3.21
C ALA A 121 7.66 -8.70 -2.09
N GLY A 122 7.77 -8.29 -0.83
CA GLY A 122 7.51 -9.14 0.33
C GLY A 122 6.07 -9.68 0.36
N ALA A 123 5.09 -8.85 0.01
CA ALA A 123 3.70 -9.28 -0.11
C ALA A 123 3.52 -10.37 -1.18
N ALA A 124 4.15 -10.21 -2.36
CA ALA A 124 4.16 -11.23 -3.42
C ALA A 124 4.74 -12.57 -2.95
N ALA A 125 5.80 -12.53 -2.12
CA ALA A 125 6.35 -13.73 -1.50
C ALA A 125 5.31 -14.42 -0.60
N PHE A 126 4.60 -13.69 0.25
CA PHE A 126 3.55 -14.27 1.11
C PHE A 126 2.33 -14.74 0.33
N VAL A 127 1.98 -14.09 -0.80
CA VAL A 127 0.95 -14.60 -1.75
C VAL A 127 1.35 -15.98 -2.26
N ALA A 128 2.56 -16.14 -2.76
CA ALA A 128 3.07 -17.43 -3.25
C ALA A 128 3.13 -18.50 -2.13
N LEU A 129 3.62 -18.14 -0.94
CA LEU A 129 3.69 -19.03 0.21
C LEU A 129 2.29 -19.47 0.69
N THR A 130 1.32 -18.57 0.70
CA THR A 130 -0.07 -18.86 1.07
C THR A 130 -0.73 -19.79 0.05
N ALA A 131 -0.58 -19.48 -1.24
CA ALA A 131 -1.09 -20.33 -2.32
C ALA A 131 -0.47 -21.73 -2.32
N ARG A 132 0.87 -21.84 -2.10
CA ARG A 132 1.55 -23.12 -1.95
C ARG A 132 1.02 -23.93 -0.79
N LYS A 133 0.75 -23.27 0.34
CA LYS A 133 0.28 -23.92 1.56
C LYS A 133 -1.15 -24.44 1.43
N LEU A 134 -2.00 -23.70 0.74
CA LEU A 134 -3.42 -24.04 0.60
C LEU A 134 -3.71 -24.97 -0.59
N PHE A 135 -2.88 -24.91 -1.61
CA PHE A 135 -3.06 -25.64 -2.87
C PHE A 135 -1.78 -26.41 -3.25
N ASP A 136 -0.95 -25.83 -4.12
CA ASP A 136 0.28 -26.46 -4.61
C ASP A 136 1.33 -25.43 -5.10
N THR A 137 2.51 -25.93 -5.50
CA THR A 137 3.63 -25.10 -5.98
C THR A 137 3.31 -24.39 -7.30
N ARG A 138 2.50 -25.00 -8.18
CA ARG A 138 2.09 -24.39 -9.43
C ARG A 138 1.16 -23.21 -9.17
N THR A 139 0.14 -23.40 -8.34
CA THR A 139 -0.78 -22.35 -7.91
C THR A 139 -0.02 -21.21 -7.21
N ALA A 140 1.03 -21.52 -6.46
CA ALA A 140 1.88 -20.51 -5.82
C ALA A 140 2.55 -19.58 -6.84
N LEU A 141 3.18 -20.14 -7.88
CA LEU A 141 3.82 -19.35 -8.92
C LEU A 141 2.79 -18.49 -9.67
N VAL A 142 1.66 -19.09 -10.05
CA VAL A 142 0.58 -18.39 -10.75
C VAL A 142 0.02 -17.25 -9.90
N ALA A 143 -0.21 -17.48 -8.60
CA ALA A 143 -0.74 -16.46 -7.69
C ALA A 143 0.20 -15.26 -7.57
N GLY A 144 1.49 -15.53 -7.41
CA GLY A 144 2.48 -14.47 -7.31
C GLY A 144 2.67 -13.68 -8.60
N VAL A 145 2.65 -14.36 -9.77
CA VAL A 145 2.69 -13.70 -11.08
C VAL A 145 1.44 -12.86 -11.31
N LEU A 146 0.25 -13.40 -11.05
CA LEU A 146 -1.01 -12.65 -11.14
C LEU A 146 -0.98 -11.40 -10.25
N PHE A 147 -0.50 -11.53 -9.00
CA PHE A 147 -0.36 -10.39 -8.09
C PHE A 147 0.56 -9.31 -8.68
N ALA A 148 1.73 -9.68 -9.21
CA ALA A 148 2.68 -8.74 -9.82
C ALA A 148 2.12 -8.03 -11.06
N LEU A 149 1.20 -8.67 -11.81
CA LEU A 149 0.58 -8.11 -13.00
C LEU A 149 -0.56 -7.11 -12.71
N ILE A 150 -1.07 -7.05 -11.48
CA ILE A 150 -2.12 -6.09 -11.10
C ILE A 150 -1.57 -4.65 -11.19
N PRO A 151 -2.16 -3.75 -12.00
CA PRO A 151 -1.64 -2.39 -12.14
C PRO A 151 -1.57 -1.61 -10.84
N SER A 152 -2.55 -1.74 -9.92
CA SER A 152 -2.52 -1.07 -8.62
C SER A 152 -1.38 -1.57 -7.72
N VAL A 153 -0.97 -2.84 -7.80
CA VAL A 153 0.23 -3.34 -7.10
C VAL A 153 1.48 -2.57 -7.54
N SER A 154 1.67 -2.36 -8.84
CA SER A 154 2.77 -1.54 -9.35
C SER A 154 2.63 -0.06 -8.95
N ARG A 155 1.41 0.50 -8.98
CA ARG A 155 1.15 1.88 -8.57
C ARG A 155 1.57 2.12 -7.12
N TYR A 156 1.06 1.30 -6.20
CA TYR A 156 1.33 1.47 -4.77
C TYR A 156 2.72 0.97 -4.32
N ALA A 157 3.40 0.19 -5.16
CA ALA A 157 4.84 -0.06 -5.02
C ALA A 157 5.69 1.18 -5.35
N GLN A 158 5.16 2.10 -6.14
CA GLN A 158 5.78 3.37 -6.56
C GLN A 158 5.20 4.57 -5.81
N GLU A 159 4.75 4.39 -4.58
CA GLU A 159 4.10 5.45 -3.81
C GLU A 159 4.72 5.54 -2.40
N ALA A 160 5.14 6.75 -2.02
CA ALA A 160 5.69 7.02 -0.70
C ALA A 160 4.57 7.17 0.35
N ARG A 161 3.85 6.05 0.61
CA ARG A 161 2.74 5.93 1.58
C ARG A 161 2.74 4.55 2.23
N GLY A 162 2.09 4.43 3.38
CA GLY A 162 2.07 3.20 4.19
C GLY A 162 1.31 2.01 3.59
N TYR A 163 0.57 2.18 2.49
CA TYR A 163 -0.33 1.14 1.93
C TYR A 163 0.38 -0.17 1.58
N ALA A 164 1.57 -0.11 0.99
CA ALA A 164 2.35 -1.29 0.64
C ALA A 164 2.75 -2.12 1.87
N PHE A 165 3.04 -1.46 2.98
CA PHE A 165 3.36 -2.11 4.26
C PHE A 165 2.15 -2.82 4.86
N VAL A 166 0.96 -2.23 4.70
CA VAL A 166 -0.31 -2.87 5.11
C VAL A 166 -0.56 -4.12 4.29
N VAL A 167 -0.37 -4.07 2.96
CA VAL A 167 -0.51 -5.23 2.08
C VAL A 167 0.44 -6.35 2.50
N LEU A 168 1.71 -6.02 2.76
CA LEU A 168 2.71 -6.96 3.28
C LEU A 168 2.27 -7.56 4.62
N ALA A 169 1.89 -6.72 5.57
CA ALA A 169 1.56 -7.14 6.93
C ALA A 169 0.33 -8.06 6.96
N VAL A 170 -0.72 -7.76 6.19
CA VAL A 170 -1.93 -8.59 6.11
C VAL A 170 -1.67 -9.89 5.34
N ALA A 171 -0.88 -9.86 4.26
CA ALA A 171 -0.47 -11.08 3.56
C ALA A 171 0.36 -12.00 4.47
N ALA A 172 1.31 -11.43 5.23
CA ALA A 172 2.09 -12.15 6.24
C ALA A 172 1.20 -12.70 7.36
N ALA A 173 0.29 -11.87 7.92
CA ALA A 173 -0.65 -12.29 8.96
C ALA A 173 -1.52 -13.47 8.50
N THR A 174 -2.04 -13.43 7.26
CA THR A 174 -2.83 -14.52 6.69
C THR A 174 -2.01 -15.83 6.61
N PHE A 175 -0.77 -15.77 6.11
CA PHE A 175 0.10 -16.93 6.06
C PHE A 175 0.46 -17.45 7.44
N LEU A 176 0.81 -16.57 8.38
CA LEU A 176 1.20 -16.90 9.75
C LEU A 176 0.04 -17.47 10.55
N LEU A 177 -1.19 -16.95 10.35
CA LEU A 177 -2.42 -17.54 10.90
C LEU A 177 -2.56 -19.00 10.49
N LEU A 178 -2.44 -19.31 9.19
CA LEU A 178 -2.52 -20.69 8.68
C LEU A 178 -1.45 -21.58 9.33
N ARG A 179 -0.23 -21.06 9.53
CA ARG A 179 0.84 -21.80 10.22
C ARG A 179 0.59 -21.98 11.72
N ALA A 180 0.03 -20.95 12.39
CA ALA A 180 -0.30 -21.03 13.80
C ALA A 180 -1.44 -22.02 14.05
N MET A 181 -2.43 -22.08 13.15
CA MET A 181 -3.53 -23.03 13.25
C MET A 181 -3.12 -24.49 13.03
N GLU A 182 -2.07 -24.77 12.28
CA GLU A 182 -1.56 -26.15 12.10
C GLU A 182 -0.80 -26.65 13.33
N ARG A 183 0.01 -25.81 13.91
CA ARG A 183 0.81 -26.10 15.12
C ARG A 183 0.79 -24.86 16.02
N PRO A 184 -0.12 -24.79 16.98
CA PRO A 184 -0.31 -23.61 17.84
C PRO A 184 0.83 -23.51 18.86
N THR A 185 1.93 -22.84 18.47
CA THR A 185 3.06 -22.51 19.35
C THR A 185 3.08 -21.03 19.66
N THR A 186 3.62 -20.64 20.83
CA THR A 186 3.74 -19.23 21.25
C THR A 186 4.49 -18.39 20.19
N GLY A 187 5.60 -18.89 19.64
CA GLY A 187 6.36 -18.16 18.63
C GLY A 187 5.57 -17.89 17.34
N ARG A 188 4.70 -18.81 16.91
CA ARG A 188 3.87 -18.61 15.72
C ARG A 188 2.76 -17.59 15.98
N TRP A 189 2.14 -17.62 17.15
CA TRP A 189 1.16 -16.63 17.56
C TRP A 189 1.82 -15.26 17.77
N ALA A 190 3.03 -15.19 18.28
CA ALA A 190 3.78 -13.93 18.41
C ALA A 190 4.08 -13.31 17.04
N LEU A 191 4.55 -14.10 16.06
CA LEU A 191 4.78 -13.62 14.70
C LEU A 191 3.47 -13.11 14.03
N TYR A 192 2.36 -13.83 14.26
CA TYR A 192 1.04 -13.37 13.82
C TYR A 192 0.68 -12.04 14.48
N ALA A 193 0.84 -11.91 15.81
CA ALA A 193 0.55 -10.69 16.55
C ALA A 193 1.39 -9.50 16.03
N VAL A 194 2.68 -9.69 15.77
CA VAL A 194 3.54 -8.65 15.19
C VAL A 194 3.01 -8.20 13.82
N SER A 195 2.62 -9.14 12.96
CA SER A 195 2.07 -8.78 11.65
C SER A 195 0.75 -8.01 11.74
N VAL A 196 -0.14 -8.38 12.68
CA VAL A 196 -1.39 -7.65 12.96
C VAL A 196 -1.10 -6.25 13.50
N CYS A 197 -0.15 -6.14 14.45
CA CYS A 197 0.29 -4.85 15.02
C CYS A 197 0.81 -3.93 13.93
N VAL A 198 1.71 -4.39 13.07
CA VAL A 198 2.25 -3.63 11.93
C VAL A 198 1.12 -3.17 11.01
N ALA A 199 0.17 -4.04 10.66
CA ALA A 199 -0.97 -3.65 9.84
C ALA A 199 -1.77 -2.49 10.47
N GLY A 200 -2.08 -2.58 11.76
CA GLY A 200 -2.81 -1.53 12.49
C GLY A 200 -2.04 -0.22 12.62
N LEU A 201 -0.73 -0.29 12.87
CA LEU A 201 0.15 0.87 13.02
C LEU A 201 0.35 1.64 11.70
N PHE A 202 0.41 0.94 10.55
CA PHE A 202 0.55 1.59 9.26
C PHE A 202 -0.77 2.08 8.66
N HIS A 203 -1.91 1.44 9.03
CA HIS A 203 -3.24 1.93 8.66
C HIS A 203 -4.35 1.22 9.46
N MET A 204 -4.90 1.90 10.46
CA MET A 204 -5.86 1.30 11.40
C MET A 204 -7.11 0.68 10.75
N ILE A 205 -7.59 1.23 9.61
CA ILE A 205 -8.76 0.69 8.89
C ILE A 205 -8.50 -0.75 8.43
N SER A 206 -7.24 -1.13 8.19
CA SER A 206 -6.90 -2.49 7.79
C SER A 206 -7.32 -3.54 8.80
N LEU A 207 -7.43 -3.20 10.10
CA LEU A 207 -7.82 -4.14 11.17
C LEU A 207 -9.18 -4.81 10.94
N VAL A 208 -9.99 -4.34 10.00
CA VAL A 208 -11.23 -5.02 9.58
C VAL A 208 -10.96 -6.44 9.07
N PHE A 209 -9.75 -6.76 8.60
CA PHE A 209 -9.39 -8.12 8.19
C PHE A 209 -9.45 -9.14 9.34
N LEU A 210 -9.33 -8.69 10.59
CA LEU A 210 -9.43 -9.55 11.77
C LEU A 210 -10.78 -10.28 11.86
N GLY A 211 -11.86 -9.68 11.35
CA GLY A 211 -13.15 -10.35 11.23
C GLY A 211 -13.09 -11.62 10.38
N SER A 212 -12.38 -11.56 9.24
CA SER A 212 -12.14 -12.72 8.39
C SER A 212 -11.33 -13.79 9.10
N HIS A 213 -10.26 -13.40 9.77
CA HIS A 213 -9.38 -14.31 10.50
C HIS A 213 -10.12 -14.96 11.69
N ALA A 214 -10.94 -14.19 12.41
CA ALA A 214 -11.76 -14.72 13.51
C ALA A 214 -12.75 -15.78 13.01
N LEU A 215 -13.42 -15.54 11.88
CA LEU A 215 -14.33 -16.53 11.27
C LEU A 215 -13.59 -17.79 10.84
N ILE A 216 -12.41 -17.68 10.23
CA ILE A 216 -11.59 -18.84 9.84
C ILE A 216 -11.20 -19.66 11.08
N VAL A 217 -10.72 -18.99 12.14
CA VAL A 217 -10.37 -19.66 13.41
C VAL A 217 -11.58 -20.34 14.02
N LEU A 218 -12.74 -19.66 14.05
CA LEU A 218 -13.98 -20.23 14.58
C LEU A 218 -14.45 -21.45 13.78
N MET A 219 -14.39 -21.39 12.44
CA MET A 219 -14.74 -22.52 11.57
C MET A 219 -13.83 -23.73 11.81
N ARG A 220 -12.53 -23.52 12.04
CA ARG A 220 -11.58 -24.61 12.37
C ARG A 220 -11.77 -25.12 13.78
N TRP A 221 -11.99 -24.22 14.74
CA TRP A 221 -12.28 -24.60 16.12
C TRP A 221 -13.54 -25.49 16.24
N ARG A 222 -14.63 -25.11 15.56
CA ARG A 222 -15.87 -25.91 15.56
C ARG A 222 -15.66 -27.36 15.14
N LYS A 223 -14.65 -27.65 14.30
CA LYS A 223 -14.33 -28.99 13.84
C LYS A 223 -13.44 -29.76 14.82
N GLY A 224 -12.40 -29.13 15.35
CA GLY A 224 -11.38 -29.77 16.20
C GLY A 224 -11.59 -29.55 17.71
N ARG A 225 -12.39 -28.58 18.11
CA ARG A 225 -12.66 -28.19 19.50
C ARG A 225 -11.41 -27.88 20.35
N GLU A 226 -10.28 -27.57 19.71
CA GLU A 226 -9.04 -27.24 20.39
C GLU A 226 -9.08 -25.83 21.02
N ARG A 227 -9.19 -25.75 22.35
CA ARG A 227 -9.24 -24.46 23.08
C ARG A 227 -7.99 -23.61 22.83
N ARG A 228 -6.81 -24.24 22.68
CA ARG A 228 -5.53 -23.55 22.40
C ARG A 228 -5.57 -22.70 21.11
N LEU A 229 -6.43 -23.05 20.17
CA LEU A 229 -6.61 -22.30 18.95
C LEU A 229 -7.29 -20.94 19.20
N LEU A 230 -8.38 -20.94 19.96
CA LEU A 230 -9.12 -19.73 20.31
C LEU A 230 -8.33 -18.83 21.26
N SER A 231 -7.73 -19.42 22.32
CA SER A 231 -6.94 -18.64 23.28
C SER A 231 -5.68 -18.05 22.65
N GLY A 232 -4.99 -18.81 21.80
CA GLY A 232 -3.81 -18.31 21.06
C GLY A 232 -4.16 -17.17 20.13
N PHE A 233 -5.25 -17.30 19.37
CA PHE A 233 -5.74 -16.21 18.51
C PHE A 233 -6.13 -14.96 19.31
N ALA A 234 -6.95 -15.13 20.38
CA ALA A 234 -7.40 -14.01 21.20
C ALA A 234 -6.23 -13.27 21.86
N LEU A 235 -5.29 -14.00 22.48
CA LEU A 235 -4.09 -13.42 23.08
C LEU A 235 -3.22 -12.69 22.06
N ALA A 236 -3.03 -13.27 20.86
CA ALA A 236 -2.26 -12.63 19.80
C ALA A 236 -2.91 -11.33 19.30
N VAL A 237 -4.24 -11.32 19.13
CA VAL A 237 -4.98 -10.10 18.76
C VAL A 237 -4.88 -9.04 19.83
N VAL A 238 -5.10 -9.39 21.12
CA VAL A 238 -4.97 -8.44 22.23
C VAL A 238 -3.55 -7.87 22.28
N ALA A 239 -2.53 -8.71 22.22
CA ALA A 239 -1.12 -8.27 22.21
C ALA A 239 -0.80 -7.33 21.03
N ALA A 240 -1.40 -7.56 19.86
CA ALA A 240 -1.22 -6.72 18.67
C ALA A 240 -1.92 -5.36 18.79
N LEU A 241 -3.11 -5.32 19.42
CA LEU A 241 -3.92 -4.11 19.53
C LEU A 241 -3.40 -3.15 20.60
N ILE A 242 -2.77 -3.63 21.68
CA ILE A 242 -2.24 -2.78 22.75
C ILE A 242 -1.34 -1.66 22.20
N PRO A 243 -0.28 -1.92 21.40
CA PRO A 243 0.56 -0.86 20.84
C PRO A 243 -0.16 0.01 19.81
N ALA A 244 -1.18 -0.51 19.13
CA ALA A 244 -1.95 0.25 18.14
C ALA A 244 -3.01 1.17 18.76
N THR A 245 -3.46 0.89 19.98
CA THR A 245 -4.56 1.62 20.65
C THR A 245 -4.31 3.13 20.74
N PRO A 246 -3.14 3.65 21.16
CA PRO A 246 -2.92 5.10 21.24
C PRO A 246 -3.12 5.77 19.88
N LEU A 247 -2.62 5.14 18.79
CA LEU A 247 -2.76 5.66 17.44
C LEU A 247 -4.22 5.62 16.96
N VAL A 248 -4.95 4.55 17.28
CA VAL A 248 -6.38 4.42 16.96
C VAL A 248 -7.19 5.52 17.66
N VAL A 249 -6.94 5.75 18.94
CA VAL A 249 -7.64 6.78 19.73
C VAL A 249 -7.33 8.18 19.16
N LEU A 250 -6.07 8.47 18.85
CA LEU A 250 -5.67 9.75 18.29
C LEU A 250 -6.25 9.95 16.89
N GLY A 251 -6.18 8.94 16.04
CA GLY A 251 -6.74 8.98 14.69
C GLY A 251 -8.27 9.16 14.69
N GLN A 252 -8.99 8.56 15.64
CA GLN A 252 -10.43 8.77 15.79
C GLN A 252 -10.78 10.22 16.18
N ARG A 253 -9.96 10.88 16.99
CA ARG A 253 -10.14 12.30 17.32
C ARG A 253 -9.95 13.22 16.12
N GLN A 254 -9.15 12.80 15.14
CA GLN A 254 -8.81 13.56 13.93
C GLN A 254 -9.71 13.22 12.71
N VAL A 255 -10.55 12.20 12.82
CA VAL A 255 -11.37 11.65 11.70
C VAL A 255 -12.17 12.72 10.97
N GLY A 256 -12.83 13.64 11.70
CA GLY A 256 -13.64 14.70 11.11
C GLY A 256 -12.85 15.69 10.25
N ARG A 257 -11.53 15.83 10.47
CA ARG A 257 -10.65 16.69 9.65
C ARG A 257 -10.07 15.97 8.44
N GLN A 258 -10.02 14.63 8.47
CA GLN A 258 -9.31 13.83 7.48
C GLN A 258 -10.23 13.15 6.47
N LEU A 259 -11.46 12.82 6.86
CA LEU A 259 -12.37 11.99 6.07
C LEU A 259 -13.69 12.69 5.70
N ASP A 260 -13.84 13.98 5.99
CA ASP A 260 -15.02 14.78 5.66
C ASP A 260 -15.32 14.87 4.14
N TRP A 261 -14.27 14.73 3.31
CA TRP A 261 -14.37 14.68 1.86
C TRP A 261 -14.90 13.35 1.32
N LEU A 262 -14.90 12.26 2.13
CA LEU A 262 -15.41 10.96 1.71
C LEU A 262 -16.94 10.92 1.79
N HIS A 263 -17.56 10.57 0.67
CA HIS A 263 -19.01 10.40 0.59
C HIS A 263 -19.40 8.94 0.86
N ARG A 264 -20.66 8.75 1.30
CA ARG A 264 -21.21 7.40 1.47
C ARG A 264 -21.17 6.62 0.15
N PRO A 265 -20.58 5.41 0.13
CA PRO A 265 -20.43 4.68 -1.11
C PRO A 265 -21.79 4.13 -1.57
N THR A 266 -22.18 4.47 -2.80
CA THR A 266 -23.35 3.90 -3.47
C THR A 266 -23.00 2.55 -4.09
N LEU A 267 -24.01 1.71 -4.39
CA LEU A 267 -23.81 0.47 -5.15
C LEU A 267 -23.24 0.74 -6.54
N GLN A 268 -23.65 1.84 -7.16
CA GLN A 268 -23.11 2.26 -8.45
C GLN A 268 -21.63 2.60 -8.36
N TYR A 269 -21.20 3.33 -7.31
CA TYR A 269 -19.77 3.59 -7.07
C TYR A 269 -18.98 2.29 -6.95
N VAL A 270 -19.52 1.29 -6.22
CA VAL A 270 -18.85 -0.01 -6.08
C VAL A 270 -18.75 -0.74 -7.42
N ALA A 271 -19.80 -0.71 -8.24
CA ALA A 271 -19.80 -1.36 -9.54
C ALA A 271 -18.84 -0.70 -10.54
N ASP A 272 -18.85 0.63 -10.63
CA ASP A 272 -18.19 1.37 -11.70
C ASP A 272 -16.75 1.81 -11.37
N LEU A 273 -16.48 2.18 -10.12
CA LEU A 273 -15.23 2.84 -9.73
C LEU A 273 -14.39 2.01 -8.76
N PHE A 274 -14.98 1.39 -7.75
CA PHE A 274 -14.22 0.73 -6.69
C PHE A 274 -13.34 -0.41 -7.21
N TRP A 275 -13.89 -1.34 -7.98
CA TRP A 275 -13.12 -2.47 -8.51
C TRP A 275 -12.02 -2.00 -9.48
N ARG A 276 -12.34 -1.00 -10.30
CA ARG A 276 -11.36 -0.37 -11.19
C ARG A 276 -10.23 0.27 -10.39
N GLY A 277 -10.51 0.96 -9.29
CA GLY A 277 -9.53 1.55 -8.40
C GLY A 277 -8.68 0.47 -7.72
N LEU A 278 -9.33 -0.54 -7.13
CA LEU A 278 -8.67 -1.63 -6.41
C LEU A 278 -7.68 -2.41 -7.28
N PHE A 279 -8.02 -2.75 -8.51
CA PHE A 279 -7.14 -3.50 -9.42
C PHE A 279 -6.34 -2.59 -10.38
N GLY A 280 -6.69 -1.32 -10.50
CA GLY A 280 -6.07 -0.38 -11.44
C GLY A 280 -6.50 -0.55 -12.91
N SER A 281 -7.52 -1.38 -13.18
CA SER A 281 -8.11 -1.61 -14.50
C SER A 281 -9.42 -2.35 -14.38
N THR A 282 -10.47 -1.89 -15.08
CA THR A 282 -11.78 -2.57 -15.12
C THR A 282 -11.66 -4.00 -15.68
N TRP A 283 -10.91 -4.18 -16.74
CA TRP A 283 -10.77 -5.49 -17.39
C TRP A 283 -9.99 -6.48 -16.52
N VAL A 284 -8.95 -6.02 -15.82
CA VAL A 284 -8.21 -6.85 -14.86
C VAL A 284 -9.12 -7.25 -13.70
N SER A 285 -9.92 -6.32 -13.16
CA SER A 285 -10.85 -6.67 -12.07
C SER A 285 -11.87 -7.72 -12.50
N LEU A 286 -12.48 -7.61 -13.69
CA LEU A 286 -13.41 -8.59 -14.22
C LEU A 286 -12.75 -9.97 -14.39
N CYS A 287 -11.52 -10.03 -14.91
CA CYS A 287 -10.76 -11.27 -15.01
C CYS A 287 -10.54 -11.92 -13.63
N PHE A 288 -10.09 -11.11 -12.63
CA PHE A 288 -9.84 -11.62 -11.28
C PHE A 288 -11.13 -12.12 -10.61
N LEU A 289 -12.23 -11.37 -10.71
CA LEU A 289 -13.52 -11.75 -10.15
C LEU A 289 -14.02 -13.05 -10.79
N ALA A 290 -13.96 -13.17 -12.12
CA ALA A 290 -14.36 -14.37 -12.85
C ALA A 290 -13.51 -15.59 -12.42
N MET A 291 -12.18 -15.44 -12.38
CA MET A 291 -11.27 -16.52 -11.97
C MET A 291 -11.44 -16.91 -10.49
N ALA A 292 -11.74 -15.95 -9.61
CA ALA A 292 -11.89 -16.19 -8.17
C ALA A 292 -13.13 -17.00 -7.79
N VAL A 293 -14.17 -17.03 -8.64
CA VAL A 293 -15.37 -17.84 -8.42
C VAL A 293 -15.13 -19.31 -8.77
N LEU A 294 -14.26 -19.61 -9.72
CA LEU A 294 -14.02 -20.97 -10.22
C LEU A 294 -13.68 -22.01 -9.14
N PRO A 295 -12.80 -21.72 -8.14
CA PRO A 295 -12.44 -22.73 -7.13
C PRO A 295 -13.63 -23.15 -6.25
N LEU A 296 -14.67 -22.33 -6.16
CA LEU A 296 -15.87 -22.63 -5.36
C LEU A 296 -16.70 -23.74 -5.97
N ALA A 297 -16.57 -23.98 -7.28
CA ALA A 297 -17.25 -25.05 -7.99
C ALA A 297 -16.61 -26.44 -7.77
N TRP A 298 -15.32 -26.51 -7.32
CA TRP A 298 -14.60 -27.77 -7.16
C TRP A 298 -14.53 -28.27 -5.71
N HIS A 299 -15.00 -29.48 -5.47
CA HIS A 299 -15.04 -30.06 -4.12
C HIS A 299 -13.68 -30.12 -3.41
N ARG A 300 -12.60 -30.50 -4.11
CA ARG A 300 -11.29 -30.66 -3.50
C ARG A 300 -10.59 -29.36 -3.07
N GLY A 301 -10.86 -28.25 -3.77
CA GLY A 301 -10.31 -26.91 -3.47
C GLY A 301 -11.24 -26.02 -2.67
N ARG A 302 -12.47 -26.44 -2.42
CA ARG A 302 -13.55 -25.59 -1.95
C ARG A 302 -13.30 -24.98 -0.56
N ARG A 303 -12.80 -25.79 0.39
CA ARG A 303 -12.55 -25.27 1.75
C ARG A 303 -11.44 -24.22 1.81
N PRO A 304 -10.23 -24.45 1.26
CA PRO A 304 -9.21 -23.40 1.17
C PRO A 304 -9.70 -22.17 0.42
N ALA A 305 -10.49 -22.35 -0.65
CA ALA A 305 -11.08 -21.24 -1.39
C ALA A 305 -12.06 -20.41 -0.54
N TYR A 306 -12.89 -21.04 0.29
CA TYR A 306 -13.76 -20.31 1.22
C TYR A 306 -12.96 -19.54 2.27
N GLU A 307 -11.93 -20.14 2.86
CA GLU A 307 -11.10 -19.46 3.87
C GLU A 307 -10.43 -18.20 3.28
N ILE A 308 -9.85 -18.31 2.09
CA ILE A 308 -9.25 -17.16 1.41
C ILE A 308 -10.33 -16.18 0.88
N GLY A 309 -11.48 -16.69 0.44
CA GLY A 309 -12.62 -15.86 0.03
C GLY A 309 -13.12 -14.95 1.14
N LEU A 310 -13.12 -15.42 2.39
CA LEU A 310 -13.43 -14.56 3.54
C LEU A 310 -12.45 -13.40 3.67
N VAL A 311 -11.14 -13.62 3.44
CA VAL A 311 -10.12 -12.55 3.50
C VAL A 311 -10.27 -11.56 2.35
N ALA A 312 -10.71 -12.02 1.18
CA ALA A 312 -10.92 -11.18 0.01
C ALA A 312 -12.19 -10.33 0.10
N VAL A 313 -13.30 -10.91 0.56
CA VAL A 313 -14.65 -10.33 0.43
C VAL A 313 -15.13 -9.65 1.70
N LEU A 314 -14.94 -10.28 2.87
CA LEU A 314 -15.54 -9.79 4.12
C LEU A 314 -15.08 -8.38 4.49
N PRO A 315 -13.78 -7.99 4.37
CA PRO A 315 -13.35 -6.63 4.66
C PRO A 315 -14.04 -5.60 3.77
N VAL A 316 -14.26 -5.92 2.50
CA VAL A 316 -14.97 -5.05 1.55
C VAL A 316 -16.42 -4.83 1.99
N LEU A 317 -17.12 -5.91 2.33
CA LEU A 317 -18.50 -5.85 2.80
C LEU A 317 -18.62 -5.09 4.12
N VAL A 318 -17.76 -5.41 5.10
CA VAL A 318 -17.77 -4.76 6.42
C VAL A 318 -17.51 -3.27 6.29
N LEU A 319 -16.49 -2.88 5.51
CA LEU A 319 -16.16 -1.48 5.36
C LEU A 319 -17.25 -0.71 4.60
N TRP A 320 -17.88 -1.34 3.59
CA TRP A 320 -19.03 -0.76 2.90
C TRP A 320 -20.22 -0.54 3.83
N ILE A 321 -20.56 -1.52 4.68
CA ILE A 321 -21.66 -1.41 5.67
C ILE A 321 -21.37 -0.31 6.68
N ILE A 322 -20.18 -0.28 7.26
CA ILE A 322 -19.79 0.74 8.26
C ILE A 322 -19.86 2.14 7.62
N SER A 323 -19.49 2.27 6.36
CA SER A 323 -19.50 3.55 5.62
C SER A 323 -20.89 4.07 5.26
N GLN A 324 -21.95 3.32 5.54
CA GLN A 324 -23.32 3.82 5.47
C GLN A 324 -23.71 4.67 6.70
N GLY A 325 -22.89 4.66 7.74
CA GLY A 325 -23.07 5.45 8.96
C GLY A 325 -22.74 6.95 8.81
N SER A 326 -22.40 7.59 9.92
CA SER A 326 -22.08 9.03 9.97
C SER A 326 -20.77 9.39 9.26
N THR A 327 -19.80 8.48 9.23
CA THR A 327 -18.47 8.68 8.63
C THR A 327 -18.23 7.60 7.58
N ALA A 328 -17.83 8.01 6.39
CA ALA A 328 -17.44 7.09 5.32
C ALA A 328 -15.95 6.72 5.45
N TYR A 329 -15.65 5.44 5.28
CA TYR A 329 -14.28 4.89 5.28
C TYR A 329 -13.99 4.09 4.01
N PHE A 330 -14.96 3.95 3.10
CA PHE A 330 -14.88 3.07 1.94
C PHE A 330 -14.11 3.73 0.81
N LEU A 331 -12.87 3.29 0.63
CA LEU A 331 -11.99 3.75 -0.44
C LEU A 331 -11.15 2.57 -0.93
N ASP A 332 -10.89 2.51 -2.24
CA ASP A 332 -10.15 1.43 -2.89
C ASP A 332 -8.75 1.23 -2.28
N ARG A 333 -8.00 2.30 -2.06
CA ARG A 333 -6.66 2.24 -1.46
C ARG A 333 -6.64 1.72 -0.01
N TYR A 334 -7.72 1.85 0.73
CA TYR A 334 -7.83 1.32 2.09
C TYR A 334 -8.07 -0.19 2.14
N LEU A 335 -8.46 -0.78 1.00
CA LEU A 335 -8.77 -2.20 0.85
C LEU A 335 -7.74 -2.96 -0.01
N LEU A 336 -6.62 -2.33 -0.39
CA LEU A 336 -5.53 -2.95 -1.16
C LEU A 336 -5.01 -4.25 -0.53
N PHE A 337 -5.05 -4.35 0.79
CA PHE A 337 -4.63 -5.54 1.51
C PHE A 337 -5.48 -6.80 1.22
N THR A 338 -6.59 -6.66 0.50
CA THR A 338 -7.37 -7.79 0.01
C THR A 338 -6.80 -8.39 -1.28
N LEU A 339 -6.00 -7.65 -2.06
CA LEU A 339 -5.43 -8.10 -3.34
C LEU A 339 -4.63 -9.41 -3.24
N PRO A 340 -3.82 -9.67 -2.19
CA PRO A 340 -3.20 -10.97 -1.98
C PRO A 340 -4.19 -12.14 -2.01
N ALA A 341 -5.32 -12.01 -1.34
CA ALA A 341 -6.33 -13.05 -1.29
C ALA A 341 -7.04 -13.24 -2.66
N TRP A 342 -7.34 -12.16 -3.36
CA TRP A 342 -7.87 -12.21 -4.73
C TRP A 342 -6.90 -12.90 -5.69
N ALA A 343 -5.60 -12.64 -5.58
CA ALA A 343 -4.60 -13.30 -6.42
C ALA A 343 -4.50 -14.80 -6.15
N VAL A 344 -4.58 -15.22 -4.88
CA VAL A 344 -4.60 -16.64 -4.51
C VAL A 344 -5.86 -17.34 -5.05
N LEU A 345 -7.03 -16.73 -4.91
CA LEU A 345 -8.30 -17.28 -5.44
C LEU A 345 -8.28 -17.41 -6.97
N ALA A 346 -7.89 -16.35 -7.67
CA ALA A 346 -7.78 -16.35 -9.12
C ALA A 346 -6.83 -17.44 -9.63
N ALA A 347 -5.66 -17.57 -8.97
CA ALA A 347 -4.69 -18.61 -9.30
C ALA A 347 -5.22 -20.02 -9.05
N ALA A 348 -5.94 -20.24 -7.94
CA ALA A 348 -6.56 -21.52 -7.65
C ALA A 348 -7.60 -21.91 -8.73
N GLY A 349 -8.44 -20.94 -9.13
CA GLY A 349 -9.40 -21.14 -10.22
C GLY A 349 -8.73 -21.47 -11.54
N LEU A 350 -7.76 -20.66 -11.91
CA LEU A 350 -7.05 -20.82 -13.18
C LEU A 350 -6.24 -22.13 -13.23
N SER A 351 -5.62 -22.53 -12.11
CA SER A 351 -4.85 -23.77 -12.01
C SER A 351 -5.72 -25.02 -12.05
N ALA A 352 -7.01 -24.92 -11.73
CA ALA A 352 -7.96 -26.03 -11.77
C ALA A 352 -8.49 -26.31 -13.19
N LEU A 353 -8.40 -25.34 -14.12
CA LEU A 353 -8.89 -25.49 -15.50
C LEU A 353 -8.10 -26.53 -16.29
N ARG A 354 -8.79 -27.21 -17.18
CA ARG A 354 -8.26 -28.20 -18.16
C ARG A 354 -8.83 -27.88 -19.54
N PRO A 355 -8.09 -27.99 -20.64
CA PRO A 355 -6.63 -28.24 -20.72
C PRO A 355 -5.77 -27.11 -20.15
N ARG A 356 -4.48 -27.37 -19.98
CA ARG A 356 -3.50 -26.41 -19.38
C ARG A 356 -3.36 -25.11 -20.18
N ALA A 357 -3.75 -25.10 -21.44
CA ALA A 357 -3.79 -23.91 -22.30
C ALA A 357 -4.62 -22.77 -21.68
N PHE A 358 -5.70 -23.09 -20.94
CA PHE A 358 -6.53 -22.06 -20.26
C PHE A 358 -5.75 -21.29 -19.19
N LEU A 359 -4.77 -21.95 -18.52
CA LEU A 359 -3.91 -21.25 -17.56
C LEU A 359 -3.02 -20.21 -18.28
N ALA A 360 -2.38 -20.61 -19.39
CA ALA A 360 -1.57 -19.70 -20.17
C ALA A 360 -2.44 -18.56 -20.74
N LEU A 361 -3.62 -18.88 -21.26
CA LEU A 361 -4.56 -17.89 -21.78
C LEU A 361 -4.99 -16.89 -20.70
N GLY A 362 -5.31 -17.36 -19.50
CA GLY A 362 -5.67 -16.48 -18.39
C GLY A 362 -4.53 -15.54 -17.95
N LEU A 363 -3.28 -16.03 -17.88
CA LEU A 363 -2.12 -15.19 -17.61
C LEU A 363 -1.89 -14.15 -18.71
N VAL A 364 -1.97 -14.57 -19.98
CA VAL A 364 -1.84 -13.66 -21.12
C VAL A 364 -2.97 -12.64 -21.14
N ALA A 365 -4.20 -13.05 -20.85
CA ALA A 365 -5.33 -12.13 -20.76
C ALA A 365 -5.11 -11.04 -19.70
N VAL A 366 -4.70 -11.41 -18.48
CA VAL A 366 -4.39 -10.44 -17.42
C VAL A 366 -3.24 -9.53 -17.83
N LEU A 367 -2.17 -10.07 -18.44
CA LEU A 367 -1.06 -9.28 -18.93
C LEU A 367 -1.52 -8.26 -19.98
N VAL A 368 -2.19 -8.71 -21.04
CA VAL A 368 -2.60 -7.85 -22.17
C VAL A 368 -3.62 -6.80 -21.71
N LEU A 369 -4.64 -7.19 -20.97
CA LEU A 369 -5.68 -6.29 -20.46
C LEU A 369 -5.14 -5.33 -19.38
N GLY A 370 -4.08 -5.74 -18.67
CA GLY A 370 -3.38 -4.89 -17.71
C GLY A 370 -2.39 -3.90 -18.31
N LEU A 371 -1.91 -4.13 -19.56
CA LEU A 371 -0.88 -3.30 -20.19
C LEU A 371 -1.24 -1.83 -20.24
N ASN A 372 -2.48 -1.50 -20.57
CA ASN A 372 -2.92 -0.10 -20.58
C ASN A 372 -2.86 0.51 -19.18
N GLY A 373 -3.36 -0.19 -18.15
CA GLY A 373 -3.24 0.24 -16.76
C GLY A 373 -1.77 0.45 -16.35
N GLN A 374 -0.89 -0.52 -16.69
CA GLN A 374 0.55 -0.42 -16.41
C GLN A 374 1.23 0.76 -17.12
N ARG A 375 0.76 1.13 -18.33
CA ARG A 375 1.26 2.31 -19.07
C ARG A 375 0.74 3.60 -18.45
N VAL A 376 -0.56 3.66 -18.12
CA VAL A 376 -1.21 4.85 -17.58
C VAL A 376 -0.59 5.25 -16.25
N ILE A 377 -0.40 4.33 -15.31
CA ILE A 377 0.19 4.64 -13.99
C ILE A 377 1.63 5.19 -14.06
N ARG A 378 2.31 5.06 -15.20
CA ARG A 378 3.68 5.52 -15.44
C ARG A 378 3.78 6.74 -16.36
N LYS A 379 2.65 7.28 -16.81
CA LYS A 379 2.64 8.55 -17.52
C LYS A 379 2.95 9.70 -16.56
N PRO A 380 3.68 10.71 -16.99
CA PRO A 380 3.74 11.97 -16.27
C PRO A 380 2.31 12.44 -15.92
N PHE A 381 2.11 12.99 -14.75
CA PHE A 381 0.80 13.53 -14.30
C PHE A 381 -0.34 12.49 -14.20
N SER A 382 -0.03 11.19 -14.21
CA SER A 382 -1.07 10.15 -14.09
C SER A 382 -1.78 10.12 -12.74
N ARG A 383 -1.20 10.77 -11.74
CA ARG A 383 -1.74 10.85 -10.37
C ARG A 383 -2.37 12.21 -10.08
N GLU A 384 -1.84 13.26 -10.71
CA GLU A 384 -2.31 14.64 -10.66
C GLU A 384 -2.21 15.25 -12.05
N ASN A 385 -3.08 16.22 -12.34
CA ASN A 385 -3.13 16.87 -13.65
C ASN A 385 -2.23 18.11 -13.73
N PHE A 386 -1.14 18.18 -12.94
CA PHE A 386 -0.25 19.34 -12.90
C PHE A 386 1.22 18.96 -12.91
N ASP A 387 2.05 19.84 -13.49
CA ASP A 387 3.51 19.72 -13.63
C ASP A 387 4.21 20.74 -12.71
N ALA A 388 4.36 20.37 -11.45
CA ALA A 388 5.03 21.23 -10.47
C ALA A 388 6.53 21.38 -10.74
N LYS A 389 7.16 20.38 -11.35
CA LYS A 389 8.59 20.42 -11.69
C LYS A 389 8.84 21.46 -12.79
N SER A 390 8.03 21.49 -13.84
CA SER A 390 8.15 22.51 -14.88
C SER A 390 7.79 23.89 -14.35
N ALA A 391 6.80 24.01 -13.45
CA ALA A 391 6.48 25.28 -12.80
C ALA A 391 7.67 25.81 -11.96
N ALA A 392 8.33 24.95 -11.19
CA ALA A 392 9.53 25.31 -10.45
C ALA A 392 10.69 25.72 -11.37
N ALA A 393 10.87 25.03 -12.50
CA ALA A 393 11.90 25.39 -13.50
C ALA A 393 11.67 26.81 -14.10
N VAL A 394 10.43 27.15 -14.45
CA VAL A 394 10.07 28.51 -14.93
C VAL A 394 10.40 29.58 -13.88
N ILE A 395 10.10 29.30 -12.61
CA ILE A 395 10.41 30.22 -11.52
C ILE A 395 11.93 30.35 -11.35
N ALA A 396 12.65 29.24 -11.31
CA ALA A 396 14.12 29.23 -11.13
C ALA A 396 14.86 29.99 -12.23
N GLU A 397 14.43 29.84 -13.51
CA GLU A 397 15.01 30.56 -14.64
C GLU A 397 14.83 32.08 -14.55
N GLY A 398 13.67 32.55 -14.05
CA GLY A 398 13.36 33.96 -13.94
C GLY A 398 13.59 34.58 -12.55
N TYR A 399 14.05 33.78 -11.57
CA TYR A 399 14.20 34.21 -10.17
C TYR A 399 15.17 35.38 -9.99
N LYS A 400 14.80 36.28 -9.07
CA LYS A 400 15.69 37.32 -8.55
C LYS A 400 15.62 37.35 -7.01
N PRO A 401 16.76 37.61 -6.32
CA PRO A 401 16.74 37.72 -4.86
C PRO A 401 15.70 38.76 -4.39
N GLY A 402 14.85 38.34 -3.44
CA GLY A 402 13.75 39.16 -2.91
C GLY A 402 12.41 38.94 -3.60
N ASP A 403 12.30 38.02 -4.56
CA ASP A 403 11.02 37.64 -5.15
C ASP A 403 10.09 36.98 -4.11
N GLY A 404 8.81 37.29 -4.23
CA GLY A 404 7.75 36.58 -3.50
C GLY A 404 7.10 35.46 -4.32
N VAL A 405 6.39 34.57 -3.65
CA VAL A 405 5.55 33.53 -4.27
C VAL A 405 4.16 33.53 -3.64
N ALA A 406 3.15 33.38 -4.46
CA ALA A 406 1.76 33.18 -4.05
C ALA A 406 1.21 31.92 -4.71
N PRO A 407 1.49 30.73 -4.15
CA PRO A 407 0.94 29.48 -4.64
C PRO A 407 -0.54 29.35 -4.22
N LEU A 408 -1.36 28.84 -5.13
CA LEU A 408 -2.75 28.53 -4.82
C LEU A 408 -2.83 27.48 -3.71
N ARG A 409 -3.69 27.73 -2.73
CA ARG A 409 -3.99 26.81 -1.62
C ARG A 409 -5.50 26.60 -1.53
N GLY A 410 -5.90 25.35 -1.48
CA GLY A 410 -7.32 25.00 -1.36
C GLY A 410 -7.58 24.21 -0.09
N HIS A 411 -8.57 24.63 0.70
CA HIS A 411 -9.09 23.83 1.82
C HIS A 411 -10.05 22.75 1.33
N ALA A 412 -10.85 23.02 0.31
CA ALA A 412 -11.79 22.06 -0.26
C ALA A 412 -11.09 21.00 -1.12
N VAL A 413 -9.95 21.33 -1.72
CA VAL A 413 -9.09 20.42 -2.46
C VAL A 413 -7.70 20.52 -1.83
N PHE A 414 -7.16 19.38 -1.40
CA PHE A 414 -5.85 19.28 -0.74
C PHE A 414 -4.71 19.61 -1.72
N LEU A 415 -4.51 20.92 -2.00
CA LEU A 415 -3.47 21.42 -2.88
C LEU A 415 -2.21 21.71 -2.08
N GLN A 416 -1.10 21.15 -2.52
CA GLN A 416 0.22 21.26 -1.87
C GLN A 416 1.24 21.88 -2.83
N TYR A 417 0.82 22.92 -3.61
CA TYR A 417 1.71 23.54 -4.61
C TYR A 417 2.93 24.24 -3.98
N ASN A 418 2.75 24.82 -2.80
CA ASN A 418 3.89 25.38 -2.05
C ASN A 418 4.91 24.30 -1.70
N ILE A 419 4.48 23.12 -1.26
CA ILE A 419 5.36 22.01 -0.90
C ILE A 419 6.00 21.40 -2.16
N ALA A 420 5.24 21.35 -3.28
CA ALA A 420 5.79 20.88 -4.55
C ALA A 420 6.87 21.83 -5.08
N LEU A 421 6.65 23.14 -5.01
CA LEU A 421 7.67 24.14 -5.37
C LEU A 421 8.92 24.02 -4.49
N ASP A 422 8.75 23.92 -3.19
CA ASP A 422 9.83 23.73 -2.23
C ASP A 422 10.68 22.48 -2.54
N TYR A 423 10.05 21.37 -2.91
CA TYR A 423 10.75 20.14 -3.30
C TYR A 423 11.53 20.24 -4.63
N TYR A 424 11.00 21.00 -5.62
CA TYR A 424 11.58 21.03 -6.97
C TYR A 424 12.42 22.24 -7.27
N LEU A 425 12.34 23.31 -6.49
CA LEU A 425 13.22 24.49 -6.63
C LEU A 425 14.66 24.14 -6.25
N PRO A 426 15.67 24.73 -6.93
CA PRO A 426 17.05 24.66 -6.49
C PRO A 426 17.26 25.30 -5.11
N ASP A 427 18.25 24.81 -4.35
CA ASP A 427 18.54 25.24 -2.98
C ASP A 427 18.91 26.72 -2.86
N ASP A 428 19.33 27.37 -3.96
CA ASP A 428 19.68 28.80 -4.00
C ASP A 428 18.49 29.73 -4.30
N VAL A 429 17.31 29.17 -4.56
CA VAL A 429 16.07 29.92 -4.83
C VAL A 429 15.25 30.06 -3.55
N HIS A 430 15.29 31.25 -2.95
CA HIS A 430 14.57 31.55 -1.72
C HIS A 430 13.40 32.50 -1.99
N LEU A 431 12.19 32.00 -1.98
CA LEU A 431 10.97 32.80 -2.22
C LEU A 431 10.25 33.11 -0.91
N LYS A 432 9.81 34.37 -0.74
CA LYS A 432 8.94 34.74 0.37
C LYS A 432 7.49 34.37 0.03
N ASP A 433 6.87 33.51 0.84
CA ASP A 433 5.43 33.23 0.69
C ASP A 433 4.60 34.44 1.12
N VAL A 434 3.90 35.03 0.14
CA VAL A 434 3.31 36.38 0.27
C VAL A 434 2.16 36.41 1.26
N PHE A 435 1.31 35.36 1.28
CA PHE A 435 0.06 35.38 2.04
C PHE A 435 0.10 34.56 3.32
N VAL A 436 1.26 34.16 3.78
CA VAL A 436 1.41 33.38 5.02
C VAL A 436 1.68 34.30 6.21
N ALA A 437 0.79 34.26 7.19
CA ALA A 437 0.94 34.96 8.48
C ALA A 437 1.69 34.08 9.51
N ARG A 438 1.37 32.78 9.57
CA ARG A 438 2.07 31.76 10.36
C ARG A 438 2.27 30.51 9.51
N SER A 439 3.46 29.97 9.53
CA SER A 439 3.79 28.78 8.74
C SER A 439 3.00 27.55 9.20
N ALA A 440 2.87 26.56 8.33
CA ALA A 440 2.28 25.28 8.68
C ALA A 440 3.06 24.55 9.77
N VAL A 441 4.38 24.74 9.81
CA VAL A 441 5.26 24.18 10.85
C VAL A 441 4.95 24.79 12.21
N GLU A 442 4.95 26.13 12.33
CA GLU A 442 4.61 26.83 13.59
C GLU A 442 3.22 26.49 14.14
N ARG A 443 2.32 26.06 13.27
CA ARG A 443 0.95 25.65 13.65
C ARG A 443 0.83 24.17 14.02
N GLY A 444 1.86 23.38 13.77
CA GLY A 444 1.74 21.92 13.82
C GLY A 444 0.62 21.41 12.90
N ASP A 445 0.50 21.96 11.69
CA ASP A 445 -0.59 21.67 10.76
C ASP A 445 -0.03 21.38 9.34
N LEU A 446 -0.86 20.89 8.42
CA LEU A 446 -0.52 20.76 7.01
C LEU A 446 -0.73 22.06 6.24
N TYR A 447 -1.48 23.01 6.79
CA TYR A 447 -1.77 24.30 6.18
C TYR A 447 -1.30 25.46 7.03
N PRO A 448 -0.74 26.51 6.39
CA PRO A 448 -0.39 27.76 7.07
C PRO A 448 -1.64 28.55 7.43
N GLU A 449 -1.49 29.51 8.33
CA GLU A 449 -2.47 30.56 8.57
C GLU A 449 -2.23 31.69 7.56
N LEU A 450 -3.29 32.08 6.85
CA LEU A 450 -3.19 33.12 5.85
C LEU A 450 -3.42 34.51 6.46
N CYS A 451 -2.83 35.52 5.82
CA CYS A 451 -2.98 36.92 6.16
C CYS A 451 -4.45 37.36 6.10
N LYS A 452 -4.88 38.08 7.12
CA LYS A 452 -6.22 38.70 7.16
C LYS A 452 -6.32 39.89 6.20
N ASP A 453 -5.21 40.65 6.04
CA ASP A 453 -5.08 41.74 5.07
C ASP A 453 -4.03 41.38 4.01
N PRO A 454 -4.46 40.88 2.84
CA PRO A 454 -3.54 40.50 1.77
C PRO A 454 -2.71 41.70 1.23
N ALA A 455 -3.22 42.93 1.25
CA ALA A 455 -2.48 44.06 0.76
C ALA A 455 -1.29 44.41 1.68
N ALA A 456 -1.50 44.38 2.98
CA ALA A 456 -0.41 44.58 3.96
C ALA A 456 0.67 43.48 3.86
N CYS A 457 0.30 42.24 3.54
CA CYS A 457 1.25 41.12 3.43
C CYS A 457 2.14 41.20 2.18
N ILE A 458 1.70 41.82 1.10
CA ILE A 458 2.55 42.10 -0.07
C ILE A 458 3.71 43.02 0.30
N GLY A 459 3.48 44.07 1.13
CA GLY A 459 4.52 44.98 1.59
C GLY A 459 5.27 45.64 0.41
N ASP A 460 6.61 45.67 0.53
CA ASP A 460 7.52 46.33 -0.43
C ASP A 460 8.03 45.37 -1.54
N LEU A 461 7.41 44.20 -1.69
CA LEU A 461 7.77 43.25 -2.76
C LEU A 461 7.65 43.91 -4.13
N ARG A 462 8.69 43.73 -4.95
CA ARG A 462 8.71 44.27 -6.33
C ARG A 462 8.24 43.25 -7.35
N ARG A 463 8.39 41.95 -7.04
CA ARG A 463 8.04 40.84 -7.93
C ARG A 463 7.38 39.72 -7.14
N VAL A 464 6.36 39.11 -7.72
CA VAL A 464 5.64 37.98 -7.13
C VAL A 464 5.32 36.95 -8.20
N TRP A 465 5.67 35.71 -7.92
CA TRP A 465 5.32 34.55 -8.72
C TRP A 465 3.99 33.98 -8.23
N VAL A 466 2.97 34.05 -9.06
CA VAL A 466 1.65 33.46 -8.77
C VAL A 466 1.54 32.12 -9.47
N VAL A 467 1.21 31.06 -8.72
CA VAL A 467 1.09 29.70 -9.24
C VAL A 467 -0.33 29.18 -9.00
N THR A 468 -1.03 28.87 -10.10
CA THR A 468 -2.44 28.43 -10.08
C THR A 468 -2.64 27.17 -10.89
N GLU A 469 -3.77 26.51 -10.70
CA GLU A 469 -4.23 25.40 -11.53
C GLU A 469 -4.85 25.93 -12.83
N GLY A 470 -4.65 25.22 -13.94
CA GLY A 470 -5.28 25.51 -15.24
C GLY A 470 -4.32 25.88 -16.34
N SER A 471 -4.85 26.25 -17.51
CA SER A 471 -4.06 26.64 -18.68
C SER A 471 -3.71 28.14 -18.67
N ALA A 472 -2.66 28.52 -19.41
CA ALA A 472 -2.23 29.91 -19.56
C ALA A 472 -3.30 30.85 -20.15
N ASP A 473 -4.25 30.30 -20.88
CA ASP A 473 -5.38 31.06 -21.46
C ASP A 473 -6.49 31.33 -20.44
N GLY A 474 -6.40 30.77 -19.25
CA GLY A 474 -7.35 30.92 -18.15
C GLY A 474 -7.06 32.13 -17.27
N ASN A 475 -7.85 32.26 -16.20
CA ASN A 475 -7.66 33.31 -15.21
C ASN A 475 -6.42 32.98 -14.33
N SER A 476 -5.37 33.77 -14.44
CA SER A 476 -4.14 33.67 -13.64
C SER A 476 -4.36 33.76 -12.12
N PHE A 477 -5.55 34.11 -11.66
CA PHE A 477 -5.91 34.23 -10.25
C PHE A 477 -7.04 33.26 -9.85
N SER A 478 -7.31 32.26 -10.68
CA SER A 478 -8.32 31.25 -10.37
C SER A 478 -8.04 30.59 -9.01
N GLY A 479 -9.06 30.54 -8.15
CA GLY A 479 -8.98 29.97 -6.79
C GLY A 479 -8.46 30.92 -5.71
N PHE A 480 -7.95 32.09 -6.04
CA PHE A 480 -7.63 33.13 -5.04
C PHE A 480 -8.91 33.84 -4.57
N SER A 481 -8.90 34.31 -3.33
CA SER A 481 -9.99 35.14 -2.82
C SER A 481 -10.07 36.49 -3.56
N PRO A 482 -11.26 37.15 -3.62
CA PRO A 482 -11.36 38.46 -4.21
C PRO A 482 -10.41 39.52 -3.61
N ALA A 483 -10.16 39.42 -2.29
CA ALA A 483 -9.22 40.30 -1.58
C ALA A 483 -7.79 40.09 -2.02
N GLN A 484 -7.34 38.82 -2.14
CA GLN A 484 -6.01 38.48 -2.64
C GLN A 484 -5.80 38.89 -4.09
N THR A 485 -6.79 38.59 -4.95
CA THR A 485 -6.76 39.01 -6.36
C THR A 485 -6.64 40.52 -6.49
N LYS A 486 -7.50 41.30 -5.77
CA LYS A 486 -7.44 42.73 -5.75
C LYS A 486 -6.09 43.28 -5.27
N ALA A 487 -5.55 42.71 -4.19
CA ALA A 487 -4.25 43.12 -3.65
C ALA A 487 -3.12 42.90 -4.67
N LEU A 488 -3.07 41.73 -5.33
CA LEU A 488 -2.08 41.44 -6.38
C LEU A 488 -2.20 42.33 -7.59
N THR A 489 -3.42 42.49 -8.14
CA THR A 489 -3.66 43.30 -9.37
C THR A 489 -3.44 44.78 -9.15
N SER A 490 -3.70 45.28 -7.93
CA SER A 490 -3.47 46.69 -7.58
C SER A 490 -2.00 47.01 -7.34
N ALA A 491 -1.25 46.07 -6.77
CA ALA A 491 0.19 46.26 -6.46
C ALA A 491 1.10 46.06 -7.67
N PHE A 492 0.68 45.22 -8.64
CA PHE A 492 1.54 44.78 -9.75
C PHE A 492 0.83 44.94 -11.09
N PRO A 493 1.07 46.05 -11.83
CA PRO A 493 0.42 46.31 -13.11
C PRO A 493 0.94 45.46 -14.28
N LYS A 494 2.21 45.00 -14.20
CA LYS A 494 2.79 44.18 -15.25
C LYS A 494 2.65 42.70 -14.90
N ARG A 495 2.31 41.90 -15.91
CA ARG A 495 2.20 40.45 -15.76
C ARG A 495 2.78 39.70 -16.96
N THR A 496 3.53 38.66 -16.70
CA THR A 496 3.98 37.69 -17.71
C THR A 496 3.46 36.31 -17.33
N VAL A 497 2.71 35.68 -18.25
CA VAL A 497 2.01 34.41 -18.01
C VAL A 497 2.73 33.32 -18.78
N THR A 498 3.11 32.26 -18.08
CA THR A 498 3.71 31.03 -18.64
C THR A 498 2.86 29.82 -18.28
N GLY A 499 2.34 29.10 -19.27
CA GLY A 499 1.61 27.87 -19.09
C GLY A 499 2.56 26.68 -18.99
N VAL A 500 2.32 25.79 -18.03
CA VAL A 500 2.90 24.44 -17.98
C VAL A 500 1.75 23.43 -17.89
N PRO A 501 1.97 22.14 -18.14
CA PRO A 501 0.87 21.19 -18.11
C PRO A 501 0.10 21.23 -16.80
N GLY A 502 -1.19 21.58 -16.86
CA GLY A 502 -2.12 21.67 -15.73
C GLY A 502 -1.91 22.83 -14.76
N MET A 503 -0.91 23.72 -14.99
CA MET A 503 -0.61 24.86 -14.12
C MET A 503 -0.32 26.12 -14.94
N THR A 504 -0.53 27.25 -14.29
CA THR A 504 -0.13 28.57 -14.79
C THR A 504 0.81 29.23 -13.81
N VAL A 505 1.98 29.68 -14.30
CA VAL A 505 2.95 30.46 -13.56
C VAL A 505 2.90 31.89 -14.09
N THR A 506 2.53 32.84 -13.23
CA THR A 506 2.42 34.25 -13.61
C THR A 506 3.42 35.07 -12.81
N LEU A 507 4.36 35.70 -13.49
CA LEU A 507 5.23 36.71 -12.88
C LEU A 507 4.50 38.06 -12.87
N LEU A 508 4.38 38.63 -11.69
CA LEU A 508 3.85 39.96 -11.45
C LEU A 508 4.97 40.92 -11.09
N GLU A 509 5.01 42.11 -11.69
CA GLU A 509 6.05 43.13 -11.45
C GLU A 509 5.42 44.50 -11.23
N ARG A 510 6.04 45.30 -10.33
CA ARG A 510 5.69 46.71 -10.11
C ARG A 510 6.18 47.62 -11.24
#